data_bb1027a1f8f36f5ae0ab0034099a8e21
#
_entry.id   bb1027a1f8f36f5ae0ab0034099a8e21
#
_cell.length_a   1.000
_cell.length_b   1.000
_cell.length_c   1.000
_cell.angle_alpha   90.00
_cell.angle_beta   90.00
_cell.angle_gamma   90.00
#
_symmetry.space_group_name_H-M   'P 1'
#
loop_
_entity.id
_entity.type
_entity.pdbx_description
1 polymer ?
#
loop_
_entity_poly.entity_id
_entity_poly.type
_entity_poly.pdbx_seq_one_letter_code
_entity_poly.pdbx_strand_id
1 'polypeptide(L)'
;MDKKKALLIVFIIILLIFLGRPILWYCMRPDGATMESREEILNDIKDGTRWTITTERLVEGYVISGAVSDRGEAMIAVFEPKENGKYKLQTATRRDKEEIIISGSIINDVWYDFIWFQGASTERAEIIYTVPNVTSQSSVYLTDNDTIICSPTTYKDYTLQVTYFDSEGNKYE
;
A
#
# COMPACT_ATOMS: atom_id res chain seq x y z
N MET A 1 42.20 38.29 11.78
CA MET A 1 40.76 38.06 12.10
C MET A 1 40.66 38.02 13.64
N ASP A 2 39.82 38.84 14.20
CA ASP A 2 39.67 38.95 15.64
C ASP A 2 39.14 37.61 16.22
N LYS A 3 39.79 37.06 17.25
CA LYS A 3 39.40 35.76 17.85
C LYS A 3 37.94 35.71 18.25
N LYS A 4 37.33 36.81 18.64
CA LYS A 4 35.91 36.92 18.98
C LYS A 4 35.03 36.75 17.74
N LYS A 5 35.42 37.30 16.59
CA LYS A 5 34.67 37.12 15.32
C LYS A 5 34.76 35.71 14.82
N ALA A 6 35.92 35.04 14.92
CA ALA A 6 36.09 33.64 14.55
C ALA A 6 35.22 32.74 15.44
N LEU A 7 35.16 32.97 16.73
CA LEU A 7 34.32 32.18 17.66
C LEU A 7 32.83 32.35 17.37
N LEU A 8 32.39 33.56 17.04
CA LEU A 8 31.00 33.83 16.66
C LEU A 8 30.59 33.11 15.38
N ILE A 9 31.46 33.11 14.36
CA ILE A 9 31.23 32.39 13.08
C ILE A 9 31.08 30.88 13.33
N VAL A 10 31.98 30.28 14.11
CA VAL A 10 31.92 28.87 14.47
C VAL A 10 30.63 28.54 15.22
N PHE A 11 30.21 29.39 16.17
CA PHE A 11 28.96 29.20 16.89
C PHE A 11 27.73 29.25 15.97
N ILE A 12 27.69 30.22 15.03
CA ILE A 12 26.60 30.33 14.04
C ILE A 12 26.57 29.10 13.13
N ILE A 13 27.70 28.58 12.67
CA ILE A 13 27.77 27.37 11.85
C ILE A 13 27.25 26.15 12.63
N ILE A 14 27.65 25.98 13.88
CA ILE A 14 27.15 24.90 14.74
C ILE A 14 25.63 25.02 14.92
N LEU A 15 25.13 26.22 15.19
CA LEU A 15 23.72 26.51 15.38
C LEU A 15 22.92 26.16 14.09
N LEU A 16 23.42 26.54 12.91
CA LEU A 16 22.82 26.23 11.61
C LEU A 16 22.81 24.72 11.32
N ILE A 17 23.86 24.00 11.72
CA ILE A 17 23.90 22.54 11.59
C ILE A 17 22.88 21.88 12.53
N PHE A 18 22.79 22.34 13.77
CA PHE A 18 21.85 21.76 14.75
C PHE A 18 20.38 22.08 14.45
N LEU A 19 20.08 23.32 14.02
CA LEU A 19 18.71 23.73 13.66
C LEU A 19 18.33 23.33 12.23
N GLY A 20 19.27 23.30 11.31
CA GLY A 20 19.01 22.96 9.91
C GLY A 20 18.76 21.47 9.69
N ARG A 21 19.38 20.57 10.44
CA ARG A 21 19.16 19.13 10.32
C ARG A 21 17.71 18.70 10.54
N PRO A 22 17.01 19.06 11.63
CA PRO A 22 15.62 18.67 11.82
C PRO A 22 14.68 19.31 10.78
N ILE A 23 14.97 20.52 10.32
CA ILE A 23 14.18 21.20 9.27
C ILE A 23 14.37 20.50 7.93
N LEU A 24 15.61 20.21 7.52
CA LEU A 24 15.90 19.42 6.32
C LEU A 24 15.30 18.05 6.38
N TRP A 25 15.41 17.34 7.50
CA TRP A 25 14.82 16.02 7.69
C TRP A 25 13.30 16.04 7.60
N TYR A 26 12.64 17.08 8.13
CA TYR A 26 11.20 17.26 8.03
C TYR A 26 10.75 17.56 6.59
N CYS A 27 11.51 18.39 5.86
CA CYS A 27 11.23 18.72 4.46
C CYS A 27 11.54 17.56 3.48
N MET A 28 12.43 16.64 3.86
CA MET A 28 12.80 15.47 3.05
C MET A 28 12.01 14.22 3.39
N ARG A 29 11.08 14.29 4.34
CA ARG A 29 10.22 13.15 4.65
C ARG A 29 9.32 12.82 3.45
N PRO A 30 9.23 11.53 3.06
CA PRO A 30 8.31 11.14 2.02
C PRO A 30 6.88 11.52 2.42
N ASP A 31 6.19 12.19 1.54
CA ASP A 31 4.84 12.72 1.80
C ASP A 31 3.72 11.90 1.15
N GLY A 32 4.09 10.84 0.45
CA GLY A 32 3.18 9.92 -0.21
C GLY A 32 2.47 10.48 -1.44
N ALA A 33 2.80 11.69 -1.89
CA ALA A 33 2.12 12.33 -3.01
C ALA A 33 2.33 11.59 -4.35
N THR A 34 3.49 10.98 -4.55
CA THR A 34 3.82 10.16 -5.71
C THR A 34 3.97 8.69 -5.34
N MET A 35 3.95 7.81 -6.33
CA MET A 35 4.21 6.38 -6.13
C MET A 35 5.58 6.13 -5.51
N GLU A 36 6.61 6.82 -5.98
CA GLU A 36 7.96 6.74 -5.44
C GLU A 36 8.01 7.16 -3.97
N SER A 37 7.30 8.25 -3.63
CA SER A 37 7.24 8.72 -2.24
C SER A 37 6.48 7.73 -1.33
N ARG A 38 5.46 7.03 -1.85
CA ARG A 38 4.78 5.96 -1.11
C ARG A 38 5.68 4.72 -0.95
N GLU A 39 6.44 4.38 -1.98
CA GLU A 39 7.44 3.31 -1.91
C GLU A 39 8.52 3.62 -0.86
N GLU A 40 8.98 4.86 -0.77
CA GLU A 40 9.89 5.31 0.29
C GLU A 40 9.27 5.15 1.68
N ILE A 41 7.97 5.47 1.85
CA ILE A 41 7.25 5.25 3.11
C ILE A 41 7.23 3.77 3.50
N LEU A 42 7.01 2.85 2.55
CA LEU A 42 7.06 1.42 2.81
C LEU A 42 8.48 0.96 3.19
N ASN A 43 9.49 1.51 2.56
CA ASN A 43 10.90 1.21 2.83
C ASN A 43 11.41 1.79 4.16
N ASP A 44 10.71 2.79 4.71
CA ASP A 44 10.99 3.32 6.06
C ASP A 44 10.48 2.39 7.18
N ILE A 45 9.69 1.37 6.85
CA ILE A 45 9.32 0.31 7.79
C ILE A 45 10.60 -0.48 8.10
N LYS A 46 11.09 -0.35 9.35
CA LYS A 46 12.40 -0.87 9.79
C LYS A 46 12.40 -2.39 9.97
N ASP A 47 12.19 -3.14 8.91
CA ASP A 47 12.26 -4.61 8.91
C ASP A 47 13.42 -5.16 8.07
N GLY A 48 14.20 -4.27 7.44
CA GLY A 48 15.33 -4.61 6.58
C GLY A 48 14.93 -5.23 5.23
N THR A 49 13.67 -5.09 4.84
CA THR A 49 13.12 -5.55 3.56
C THR A 49 12.97 -4.35 2.63
N ARG A 50 13.33 -4.51 1.38
CA ARG A 50 13.12 -3.49 0.33
C ARG A 50 11.86 -3.81 -0.45
N TRP A 51 10.93 -2.86 -0.47
CA TRP A 51 9.64 -2.95 -1.14
C TRP A 51 9.65 -2.13 -2.43
N THR A 52 9.01 -2.66 -3.47
CA THR A 52 8.76 -1.98 -4.75
C THR A 52 7.27 -2.05 -5.03
N ILE A 53 6.63 -0.91 -5.24
CA ILE A 53 5.22 -0.84 -5.61
C ILE A 53 5.10 -1.22 -7.08
N THR A 54 4.28 -2.23 -7.37
CA THR A 54 4.05 -2.74 -8.73
C THR A 54 2.72 -2.28 -9.30
N THR A 55 1.73 -2.03 -8.45
CA THR A 55 0.39 -1.60 -8.87
C THR A 55 -0.25 -0.68 -7.84
N GLU A 56 -1.14 0.20 -8.30
CA GLU A 56 -1.91 1.09 -7.44
C GLU A 56 -3.34 1.25 -7.95
N ARG A 57 -4.26 1.41 -7.01
CA ARG A 57 -5.66 1.72 -7.29
C ARG A 57 -6.18 2.82 -6.38
N LEU A 58 -6.88 3.78 -6.96
CA LEU A 58 -7.57 4.84 -6.21
C LEU A 58 -8.99 4.40 -5.87
N VAL A 59 -9.34 4.48 -4.59
CA VAL A 59 -10.67 4.14 -4.06
C VAL A 59 -11.11 5.21 -3.06
N GLU A 60 -12.18 5.92 -3.34
CA GLU A 60 -12.73 6.96 -2.47
C GLU A 60 -11.68 7.97 -1.96
N GLY A 61 -10.69 8.28 -2.79
CA GLY A 61 -9.59 9.16 -2.45
C GLY A 61 -8.40 8.48 -1.76
N TYR A 62 -8.51 7.24 -1.33
CA TYR A 62 -7.41 6.44 -0.79
C TYR A 62 -6.62 5.77 -1.91
N VAL A 63 -5.31 5.63 -1.73
CA VAL A 63 -4.47 4.84 -2.64
C VAL A 63 -4.23 3.47 -2.02
N ILE A 64 -4.57 2.43 -2.77
CA ILE A 64 -4.32 1.05 -2.42
C ILE A 64 -3.15 0.58 -3.30
N SER A 65 -2.04 0.23 -2.68
CA SER A 65 -0.82 -0.16 -3.37
C SER A 65 -0.51 -1.64 -3.15
N GLY A 66 -0.22 -2.36 -4.22
CA GLY A 66 0.39 -3.68 -4.19
C GLY A 66 1.90 -3.52 -4.31
N ALA A 67 2.65 -4.10 -3.37
CA ALA A 67 4.10 -4.04 -3.36
C ALA A 67 4.72 -5.41 -3.19
N VAL A 68 5.84 -5.66 -3.86
CA VAL A 68 6.64 -6.87 -3.73
C VAL A 68 7.98 -6.55 -3.09
N SER A 69 8.50 -7.49 -2.30
CA SER A 69 9.79 -7.31 -1.66
C SER A 69 10.93 -7.96 -2.47
N ASP A 70 12.15 -7.54 -2.17
CA ASP A 70 13.38 -8.19 -2.66
C ASP A 70 13.54 -9.65 -2.18
N ARG A 71 12.71 -10.07 -1.22
CA ARG A 71 12.65 -11.45 -0.71
C ARG A 71 11.50 -12.27 -1.31
N GLY A 72 10.72 -11.68 -2.21
CA GLY A 72 9.57 -12.32 -2.86
C GLY A 72 8.30 -12.33 -2.01
N GLU A 73 8.24 -11.56 -0.92
CA GLU A 73 7.02 -11.36 -0.14
C GLU A 73 6.14 -10.32 -0.82
N ALA A 74 4.88 -10.30 -0.48
CA ALA A 74 3.92 -9.37 -1.03
C ALA A 74 3.20 -8.57 0.08
N MET A 75 2.76 -7.36 -0.27
CA MET A 75 2.10 -6.44 0.65
C MET A 75 0.98 -5.69 -0.05
N ILE A 76 -0.17 -5.60 0.61
CA ILE A 76 -1.18 -4.59 0.28
C ILE A 76 -1.05 -3.47 1.31
N ALA A 77 -0.81 -2.26 0.83
CA ALA A 77 -0.73 -1.06 1.63
C ALA A 77 -1.87 -0.10 1.29
N VAL A 78 -2.46 0.51 2.31
CA VAL A 78 -3.54 1.50 2.19
C VAL A 78 -3.01 2.85 2.64
N PHE A 79 -3.09 3.83 1.77
CA PHE A 79 -2.68 5.19 2.02
C PHE A 79 -3.90 6.12 2.12
N GLU A 80 -4.05 6.73 3.28
CA GLU A 80 -5.08 7.69 3.59
C GLU A 80 -4.74 9.07 3.01
N PRO A 81 -5.68 9.75 2.32
CA PRO A 81 -5.44 11.10 1.83
C PRO A 81 -5.24 12.11 2.98
N LYS A 82 -4.35 13.04 2.77
CA LYS A 82 -4.10 14.21 3.62
C LYS A 82 -4.26 15.49 2.81
N GLU A 83 -4.15 16.62 3.48
CA GLU A 83 -4.18 17.92 2.82
C GLU A 83 -3.07 18.07 1.77
N ASN A 84 -3.33 18.89 0.76
CA ASN A 84 -2.37 19.22 -0.30
C ASN A 84 -1.91 18.03 -1.19
N GLY A 85 -2.76 17.03 -1.39
CA GLY A 85 -2.47 15.88 -2.23
C GLY A 85 -1.42 14.92 -1.65
N LYS A 86 -1.17 15.02 -0.36
CA LYS A 86 -0.29 14.10 0.37
C LYS A 86 -1.05 12.87 0.84
N TYR A 87 -0.28 11.81 1.15
CA TYR A 87 -0.84 10.57 1.67
C TYR A 87 -0.03 10.07 2.86
N LYS A 88 -0.72 9.38 3.75
CA LYS A 88 -0.11 8.74 4.91
C LYS A 88 -0.46 7.26 4.91
N LEU A 89 0.51 6.40 5.19
CA LEU A 89 0.25 4.98 5.39
C LEU A 89 -0.72 4.78 6.55
N GLN A 90 -1.87 4.18 6.25
CA GLN A 90 -2.90 3.81 7.22
C GLN A 90 -2.66 2.38 7.74
N THR A 91 -2.48 1.44 6.82
CA THR A 91 -2.23 0.04 7.14
C THR A 91 -1.41 -0.62 6.04
N ALA A 92 -0.71 -1.69 6.41
CA ALA A 92 0.01 -2.54 5.48
C ALA A 92 -0.13 -3.99 5.93
N THR A 93 -0.61 -4.85 5.05
CA THR A 93 -0.75 -6.30 5.28
C THR A 93 0.26 -7.04 4.44
N ARG A 94 1.20 -7.70 5.11
CA ARG A 94 2.25 -8.50 4.49
C ARG A 94 1.86 -9.97 4.48
N ARG A 95 2.20 -10.65 3.40
CA ARG A 95 2.04 -12.10 3.22
C ARG A 95 3.31 -12.68 2.62
N ASP A 96 3.54 -13.96 2.89
CA ASP A 96 4.51 -14.72 2.12
C ASP A 96 4.11 -14.75 0.64
N LYS A 97 4.98 -15.25 -0.22
CA LYS A 97 4.73 -15.31 -1.66
C LYS A 97 3.50 -16.18 -1.95
N GLU A 98 2.38 -15.52 -2.14
CA GLU A 98 1.11 -16.13 -2.56
C GLU A 98 0.65 -15.46 -3.86
N GLU A 99 0.00 -16.19 -4.74
CA GLU A 99 -0.53 -15.64 -6.00
C GLU A 99 -1.73 -14.71 -5.75
N ILE A 100 -2.43 -14.91 -4.63
CA ILE A 100 -3.55 -14.07 -4.22
C ILE A 100 -3.30 -13.55 -2.80
N ILE A 101 -3.39 -12.24 -2.66
CA ILE A 101 -3.31 -11.59 -1.37
C ILE A 101 -4.65 -10.98 -1.04
N ILE A 102 -5.18 -11.35 0.13
CA ILE A 102 -6.42 -10.79 0.66
C ILE A 102 -6.09 -9.97 1.89
N SER A 103 -6.59 -8.76 1.90
CA SER A 103 -6.48 -7.82 3.02
C SER A 103 -7.77 -7.03 3.15
N GLY A 104 -7.92 -6.26 4.21
CA GLY A 104 -9.06 -5.37 4.37
C GLY A 104 -8.72 -4.15 5.21
N SER A 105 -9.47 -3.09 4.99
CA SER A 105 -9.37 -1.87 5.78
C SER A 105 -10.66 -1.06 5.72
N ILE A 106 -10.79 -0.11 6.65
CA ILE A 106 -11.90 0.84 6.68
C ILE A 106 -11.52 2.07 5.83
N ILE A 107 -12.37 2.39 4.86
CA ILE A 107 -12.30 3.59 4.03
C ILE A 107 -13.62 4.35 4.21
N ASN A 108 -13.58 5.57 4.70
CA ASN A 108 -14.76 6.42 4.93
C ASN A 108 -15.90 5.68 5.67
N ASP A 109 -15.55 5.01 6.80
CA ASP A 109 -16.46 4.23 7.65
C ASP A 109 -17.06 2.98 7.00
N VAL A 110 -16.62 2.60 5.80
CA VAL A 110 -17.00 1.37 5.11
C VAL A 110 -15.82 0.40 5.10
N TRP A 111 -16.10 -0.87 5.40
CA TRP A 111 -15.10 -1.92 5.25
C TRP A 111 -14.91 -2.27 3.78
N TYR A 112 -13.66 -2.35 3.34
CA TYR A 112 -13.29 -2.80 2.01
C TYR A 112 -12.41 -4.03 2.11
N ASP A 113 -12.72 -5.04 1.30
CA ASP A 113 -11.81 -6.15 1.01
C ASP A 113 -10.97 -5.81 -0.21
N PHE A 114 -9.69 -6.03 -0.10
CA PHE A 114 -8.71 -5.89 -1.18
C PHE A 114 -8.21 -7.26 -1.56
N ILE A 115 -8.34 -7.61 -2.83
CA ILE A 115 -7.88 -8.87 -3.38
C ILE A 115 -6.90 -8.53 -4.49
N TRP A 116 -5.66 -8.90 -4.32
CA TRP A 116 -4.60 -8.64 -5.28
C TRP A 116 -4.11 -9.94 -5.92
N PHE A 117 -4.16 -10.01 -7.23
CA PHE A 117 -3.73 -11.13 -8.05
C PHE A 117 -2.34 -10.85 -8.61
N GLN A 118 -1.38 -11.69 -8.30
CA GLN A 118 0.02 -11.60 -8.72
C GLN A 118 0.38 -12.67 -9.73
N GLY A 119 -0.37 -12.96 -10.71
CA GLY A 119 -0.07 -14.05 -11.61
C GLY A 119 -0.37 -13.72 -13.06
N ALA A 120 0.56 -14.05 -13.95
CA ALA A 120 0.43 -13.88 -15.39
C ALA A 120 -0.62 -14.80 -16.04
N SER A 121 -1.18 -15.74 -15.31
CA SER A 121 -2.05 -16.80 -15.84
C SER A 121 -3.52 -16.66 -15.47
N THR A 122 -3.85 -15.70 -14.58
CA THR A 122 -5.24 -15.54 -14.13
C THR A 122 -6.00 -14.58 -15.03
N GLU A 123 -7.06 -15.05 -15.70
CA GLU A 123 -7.92 -14.20 -16.53
C GLU A 123 -9.26 -13.86 -15.87
N ARG A 124 -9.74 -14.73 -14.98
CA ARG A 124 -11.02 -14.53 -14.31
C ARG A 124 -10.96 -14.96 -12.85
N ALA A 125 -11.52 -14.13 -11.98
CA ALA A 125 -11.77 -14.49 -10.59
C ALA A 125 -13.27 -14.55 -10.30
N GLU A 126 -13.70 -15.56 -9.57
CA GLU A 126 -15.01 -15.61 -8.95
C GLU A 126 -14.89 -15.33 -7.46
N ILE A 127 -15.63 -14.32 -6.99
CA ILE A 127 -15.61 -13.87 -5.61
C ILE A 127 -16.98 -14.17 -5.01
N ILE A 128 -17.00 -14.98 -3.97
CA ILE A 128 -18.23 -15.40 -3.28
C ILE A 128 -18.20 -14.85 -1.86
N TYR A 129 -19.17 -14.02 -1.56
CA TYR A 129 -19.46 -13.57 -0.20
C TYR A 129 -20.62 -14.38 0.36
N THR A 130 -20.39 -15.07 1.46
CA THR A 130 -21.43 -15.83 2.17
C THR A 130 -21.64 -15.21 3.54
N VAL A 131 -22.86 -14.74 3.78
CA VAL A 131 -23.34 -14.27 5.09
C VAL A 131 -24.49 -15.16 5.53
N PRO A 132 -24.87 -15.20 6.81
CA PRO A 132 -26.04 -15.95 7.24
C PRO A 132 -27.25 -15.61 6.38
N ASN A 133 -27.80 -16.61 5.70
CA ASN A 133 -28.98 -16.56 4.80
C ASN A 133 -28.82 -15.83 3.45
N VAL A 134 -27.63 -15.35 3.07
CA VAL A 134 -27.40 -14.72 1.76
C VAL A 134 -26.04 -15.14 1.24
N THR A 135 -26.00 -15.54 -0.02
CA THR A 135 -24.75 -15.75 -0.78
C THR A 135 -24.77 -14.82 -1.97
N SER A 136 -23.76 -13.97 -2.08
CA SER A 136 -23.53 -13.12 -3.24
C SER A 136 -22.32 -13.64 -4.00
N GLN A 137 -22.46 -13.79 -5.30
CA GLN A 137 -21.38 -14.21 -6.20
C GLN A 137 -21.16 -13.14 -7.25
N SER A 138 -19.91 -12.79 -7.47
CA SER A 138 -19.49 -11.93 -8.57
C SER A 138 -18.34 -12.55 -9.34
N SER A 139 -18.30 -12.30 -10.65
CA SER A 139 -17.19 -12.69 -11.51
C SER A 139 -16.49 -11.44 -11.98
N VAL A 140 -15.16 -11.41 -11.85
CA VAL A 140 -14.32 -10.32 -12.30
C VAL A 140 -13.35 -10.86 -13.34
N TYR A 141 -13.31 -10.22 -14.51
CA TYR A 141 -12.30 -10.49 -15.52
C TYR A 141 -11.07 -9.62 -15.22
N LEU A 142 -9.91 -10.24 -15.18
CA LEU A 142 -8.65 -9.58 -14.91
C LEU A 142 -8.02 -9.23 -16.25
N THR A 143 -7.89 -7.94 -16.51
CA THR A 143 -7.32 -7.43 -17.77
C THR A 143 -5.83 -7.23 -17.70
N ASP A 144 -5.27 -7.16 -16.51
CA ASP A 144 -3.84 -6.95 -16.24
C ASP A 144 -3.38 -7.92 -15.14
N ASN A 145 -2.16 -8.41 -15.28
CA ASN A 145 -1.57 -9.40 -14.38
C ASN A 145 -1.35 -8.90 -12.94
N ASP A 146 -1.71 -7.67 -12.66
CA ASP A 146 -1.42 -7.00 -11.37
C ASP A 146 -2.64 -6.18 -10.93
N THR A 147 -3.80 -6.80 -10.92
CA THR A 147 -5.06 -6.10 -10.59
C THR A 147 -5.41 -6.23 -9.11
N ILE A 148 -5.62 -5.10 -8.45
CA ILE A 148 -6.22 -5.05 -7.12
C ILE A 148 -7.73 -4.85 -7.27
N ILE A 149 -8.52 -5.81 -6.78
CA ILE A 149 -9.96 -5.68 -6.66
C ILE A 149 -10.28 -5.07 -5.31
N CYS A 150 -11.10 -4.02 -5.30
CA CYS A 150 -11.55 -3.35 -4.09
C CYS A 150 -13.06 -3.52 -3.98
N SER A 151 -13.51 -4.25 -2.98
CA SER A 151 -14.93 -4.57 -2.78
C SER A 151 -15.43 -4.01 -1.45
N PRO A 152 -16.36 -3.03 -1.47
CA PRO A 152 -16.98 -2.57 -0.24
C PRO A 152 -17.91 -3.65 0.33
N THR A 153 -17.87 -3.86 1.64
CA THR A 153 -18.81 -4.74 2.32
C THR A 153 -19.41 -4.07 3.54
N THR A 154 -20.72 -4.24 3.70
CA THR A 154 -21.47 -3.78 4.86
C THR A 154 -21.69 -4.87 5.91
N TYR A 155 -21.29 -6.09 5.59
CA TYR A 155 -21.48 -7.24 6.47
C TYR A 155 -20.33 -7.33 7.48
N LYS A 156 -20.67 -7.59 8.74
CA LYS A 156 -19.68 -7.77 9.82
C LYS A 156 -19.14 -9.20 9.90
N ASP A 157 -20.03 -10.18 9.63
CA ASP A 157 -19.72 -11.59 9.70
C ASP A 157 -19.99 -12.22 8.34
N TYR A 158 -18.94 -12.52 7.59
CA TYR A 158 -19.04 -13.15 6.27
C TYR A 158 -17.85 -14.06 6.03
N THR A 159 -18.03 -14.99 5.09
CA THR A 159 -16.93 -15.77 4.53
C THR A 159 -16.67 -15.28 3.11
N LEU A 160 -15.42 -14.99 2.82
CA LEU A 160 -14.95 -14.66 1.49
C LEU A 160 -14.25 -15.87 0.88
N GLN A 161 -14.74 -16.32 -0.25
CA GLN A 161 -14.10 -17.35 -1.06
C GLN A 161 -13.73 -16.75 -2.42
N VAL A 162 -12.48 -16.94 -2.82
CA VAL A 162 -11.98 -16.53 -4.13
C VAL A 162 -11.56 -17.77 -4.90
N THR A 163 -12.05 -17.89 -6.13
CA THR A 163 -11.66 -18.93 -7.07
C THR A 163 -11.20 -18.25 -8.35
N TYR A 164 -10.11 -18.68 -8.92
CA TYR A 164 -9.57 -18.10 -10.15
C TYR A 164 -9.34 -19.15 -11.23
N PHE A 165 -9.38 -18.66 -12.46
CA PHE A 165 -9.37 -19.47 -13.66
C PHE A 165 -8.37 -18.91 -14.66
N ASP A 166 -7.72 -19.80 -15.41
CA ASP A 166 -6.86 -19.42 -16.54
C ASP A 166 -7.66 -19.09 -17.80
N SER A 167 -6.96 -18.80 -18.89
CA SER A 167 -7.55 -18.54 -20.20
C SER A 167 -8.30 -19.73 -20.79
N GLU A 168 -8.00 -20.94 -20.37
CA GLU A 168 -8.65 -22.16 -20.78
C GLU A 168 -9.88 -22.50 -19.93
N GLY A 169 -10.08 -21.73 -18.82
CA GLY A 169 -11.18 -21.95 -17.88
C GLY A 169 -10.88 -23.01 -16.82
N ASN A 170 -9.62 -23.44 -16.69
CA ASN A 170 -9.23 -24.35 -15.63
C ASN A 170 -9.15 -23.60 -14.30
N LYS A 171 -9.65 -24.25 -13.25
CA LYS A 171 -9.61 -23.72 -11.90
C LYS A 171 -8.20 -23.94 -11.31
N TYR A 172 -7.65 -22.89 -10.72
CA TYR A 172 -6.50 -23.03 -9.83
C TYR A 172 -6.97 -23.33 -8.40
N GLU A 173 -6.33 -24.29 -7.76
CA GLU A 173 -6.52 -24.62 -6.35
C GLU A 173 -5.41 -23.97 -5.48
#